data_9f6a03c815c989a7c2c257b610b9398f
#
_entry.id   9f6a03c815c989a7c2c257b610b9398f
#
_cell.length_a   1.000
_cell.length_b   1.000
_cell.length_c   1.000
_cell.angle_alpha   90.00
_cell.angle_beta   90.00
_cell.angle_gamma   90.00
#
_symmetry.space_group_name_H-M   'P 1'
#
loop_
_entity.id
_entity.type
_entity.pdbx_description
1 polymer ?
#
loop_
_entity_poly.entity_id
_entity_poly.type
_entity_poly.pdbx_seq_one_letter_code
_entity_poly.pdbx_strand_id
1 'polypeptide(L)'
;DLDPDSWVAKFIDWWIGEDGLPIPERDGRVRYCFMDGDNVSGIYWGDTREEVYEQCKDIIHAYWKPEYEQYGTPQELFIKSVTFIEAKLSDNVKLMSSDPTYLANLVNQSDEQRARDLDGNWKYKAAGDDIIKLTHMEALYRNSMQIGDGIRRVSCDAAFEGGDSLVMWLWEG
;
A
#
# COMPACT_ATOMS: atom_id res chain seq x y z
N ASP A 1 10.47 -0.53 -6.17
CA ASP A 1 9.31 0.28 -6.60
C ASP A 1 8.41 0.56 -5.41
N LEU A 2 8.18 1.85 -5.14
CA LEU A 2 7.23 2.32 -4.14
C LEU A 2 5.82 2.28 -4.76
N ASP A 3 5.24 1.09 -4.85
CA ASP A 3 3.86 0.95 -5.29
C ASP A 3 2.91 1.30 -4.13
N PRO A 4 2.05 2.33 -4.26
CA PRO A 4 1.10 2.72 -3.21
C PRO A 4 0.11 1.62 -2.83
N ASP A 5 -0.14 0.68 -3.72
CA ASP A 5 -1.03 -0.46 -3.49
C ASP A 5 -0.29 -1.68 -2.94
N SER A 6 1.04 -1.59 -2.79
CA SER A 6 1.84 -2.67 -2.23
C SER A 6 1.47 -2.98 -0.78
N TRP A 7 1.74 -4.21 -0.36
CA TRP A 7 1.55 -4.60 1.04
C TRP A 7 2.42 -3.78 1.99
N VAL A 8 3.61 -3.34 1.53
CA VAL A 8 4.53 -2.51 2.33
C VAL A 8 3.92 -1.14 2.60
N ALA A 9 3.36 -0.47 1.59
CA ALA A 9 2.70 0.82 1.75
C ALA A 9 1.55 0.75 2.75
N LYS A 10 0.73 -0.31 2.68
CA LYS A 10 -0.36 -0.56 3.65
C LYS A 10 0.17 -0.85 5.05
N PHE A 11 1.30 -1.55 5.16
CA PHE A 11 1.91 -1.92 6.43
C PHE A 11 2.47 -0.72 7.18
N ILE A 12 3.04 0.25 6.47
CA ILE A 12 3.63 1.46 7.06
C ILE A 12 2.68 2.67 7.08
N ASP A 13 1.44 2.51 6.66
CA ASP A 13 0.46 3.60 6.49
C ASP A 13 0.32 4.50 7.74
N TRP A 14 0.47 3.93 8.94
CA TRP A 14 0.43 4.73 10.16
C TRP A 14 1.54 5.80 10.25
N TRP A 15 2.72 5.55 9.66
CA TRP A 15 3.83 6.52 9.64
C TRP A 15 3.71 7.54 8.51
N ILE A 16 2.80 7.33 7.56
CA ILE A 16 2.67 8.12 6.33
C ILE A 16 1.42 8.99 6.42
N GLY A 17 1.57 10.27 6.11
CA GLY A 17 0.48 11.25 6.07
C GLY A 17 -0.46 11.05 4.88
N GLU A 18 -1.53 11.81 4.86
CA GLU A 18 -2.47 11.83 3.73
C GLU A 18 -1.81 12.35 2.44
N ASP A 19 -0.82 13.23 2.59
CA ASP A 19 0.02 13.77 1.51
C ASP A 19 1.01 12.75 0.93
N GLY A 20 1.10 11.56 1.54
CA GLY A 20 2.02 10.50 1.14
C GLY A 20 3.43 10.64 1.69
N LEU A 21 3.71 11.66 2.48
CA LEU A 21 5.02 11.88 3.09
C LEU A 21 5.07 11.31 4.52
N PRO A 22 6.26 10.96 5.01
CA PRO A 22 6.45 10.54 6.39
C PRO A 22 6.02 11.62 7.39
N ILE A 23 5.33 11.21 8.46
CA ILE A 23 4.92 12.09 9.55
C ILE A 23 6.10 12.24 10.52
N PRO A 24 6.71 13.45 10.66
CA PRO A 24 7.94 13.62 11.43
C PRO A 24 7.82 13.18 12.90
N GLU A 25 6.64 13.38 13.52
CA GLU A 25 6.40 12.99 14.91
C GLU A 25 6.29 11.49 15.12
N ARG A 26 6.13 10.73 14.03
CA ARG A 26 6.04 9.27 14.03
C ARG A 26 7.31 8.59 13.52
N ASP A 27 8.24 9.34 12.94
CA ASP A 27 9.51 8.82 12.48
C ASP A 27 10.30 8.17 13.62
N GLY A 28 10.81 6.97 13.37
CA GLY A 28 11.53 6.17 14.37
C GLY A 28 10.68 5.61 15.51
N ARG A 29 9.38 5.92 15.59
CA ARG A 29 8.51 5.34 16.62
C ARG A 29 8.31 3.84 16.38
N VAL A 30 8.45 3.07 17.47
CA VAL A 30 8.20 1.64 17.45
C VAL A 30 6.72 1.39 17.70
N ARG A 31 6.13 0.53 16.89
CA ARG A 31 4.83 -0.09 17.14
C ARG A 31 4.96 -1.61 17.19
N TYR A 32 3.96 -2.23 17.73
CA TYR A 32 3.90 -3.69 17.82
C TYR A 32 2.76 -4.22 16.96
N CYS A 33 2.98 -5.40 16.37
CA CYS A 33 1.96 -6.04 15.57
C CYS A 33 2.00 -7.57 15.69
N PHE A 34 0.83 -8.17 15.51
CA PHE A 34 0.65 -9.59 15.23
C PHE A 34 -0.07 -9.71 13.89
N MET A 35 0.41 -10.61 13.03
CA MET A 35 -0.18 -10.89 11.74
C MET A 35 -0.66 -12.34 11.72
N ASP A 36 -1.95 -12.53 11.49
CA ASP A 36 -2.57 -13.85 11.39
C ASP A 36 -2.45 -14.36 9.95
N GLY A 37 -1.48 -15.25 9.75
CA GLY A 37 -1.11 -15.75 8.43
C GLY A 37 -0.49 -14.67 7.55
N ASP A 38 -0.64 -14.83 6.23
CA ASP A 38 -0.11 -13.89 5.22
C ASP A 38 -1.10 -12.75 4.89
N ASN A 39 -2.18 -12.64 5.65
CA ASN A 39 -3.24 -11.67 5.39
C ASN A 39 -2.92 -10.29 5.99
N VAL A 40 -2.55 -9.34 5.14
CA VAL A 40 -2.29 -7.95 5.55
C VAL A 40 -3.52 -7.28 6.19
N SER A 41 -4.73 -7.75 5.88
CA SER A 41 -5.97 -7.24 6.48
C SER A 41 -6.19 -7.77 7.91
N GLY A 42 -5.47 -8.82 8.31
CA GLY A 42 -5.54 -9.45 9.64
C GLY A 42 -4.41 -9.00 10.58
N ILE A 43 -3.90 -7.78 10.42
CA ILE A 43 -2.85 -7.26 11.30
C ILE A 43 -3.47 -6.55 12.49
N TYR A 44 -3.11 -7.01 13.68
CA TYR A 44 -3.43 -6.35 14.96
C TYR A 44 -2.29 -5.43 15.34
N TRP A 45 -2.59 -4.15 15.60
CA TRP A 45 -1.60 -3.12 15.91
C TRP A 45 -1.81 -2.53 17.30
N GLY A 46 -0.71 -2.18 17.97
CA GLY A 46 -0.72 -1.46 19.25
C GLY A 46 0.58 -0.71 19.48
N ASP A 47 0.56 0.18 20.46
CA ASP A 47 1.75 0.92 20.88
C ASP A 47 2.58 0.13 21.90
N THR A 48 1.97 -0.91 22.50
CA THR A 48 2.65 -1.84 23.38
C THR A 48 2.39 -3.29 22.96
N ARG A 49 3.27 -4.18 23.40
CA ARG A 49 3.14 -5.62 23.13
C ARG A 49 1.92 -6.20 23.85
N GLU A 50 1.62 -5.68 25.02
CA GLU A 50 0.47 -6.05 25.85
C GLU A 50 -0.85 -5.70 25.18
N GLU A 51 -0.95 -4.51 24.61
CA GLU A 51 -2.15 -4.09 23.85
C GLU A 51 -2.46 -5.02 22.68
N VAL A 52 -1.43 -5.38 21.90
CA VAL A 52 -1.61 -6.31 20.78
C VAL A 52 -2.02 -7.69 21.29
N TYR A 53 -1.38 -8.15 22.36
CA TYR A 53 -1.69 -9.46 22.93
C TYR A 53 -3.14 -9.57 23.39
N GLU A 54 -3.66 -8.55 24.09
CA GLU A 54 -5.07 -8.55 24.52
C GLU A 54 -6.07 -8.58 23.35
N GLN A 55 -5.70 -8.03 22.21
CA GLN A 55 -6.54 -8.06 21.01
C GLN A 55 -6.60 -9.44 20.34
N CYS A 56 -5.52 -10.21 20.41
CA CYS A 56 -5.37 -11.45 19.63
C CYS A 56 -4.95 -12.68 20.46
N LYS A 57 -5.08 -12.62 21.77
CA LYS A 57 -4.64 -13.69 22.69
C LYS A 57 -5.25 -15.05 22.36
N ASP A 58 -6.53 -15.10 22.00
CA ASP A 58 -7.20 -16.37 21.69
C ASP A 58 -6.61 -17.01 20.42
N ILE A 59 -6.25 -16.19 19.43
CA ILE A 59 -5.60 -16.63 18.19
C ILE A 59 -4.18 -17.13 18.52
N ILE A 60 -3.41 -16.35 19.27
CA ILE A 60 -2.06 -16.75 19.69
C ILE A 60 -2.09 -18.04 20.49
N HIS A 61 -3.05 -18.19 21.41
CA HIS A 61 -3.20 -19.42 22.21
C HIS A 61 -3.54 -20.64 21.36
N ALA A 62 -4.29 -20.46 20.25
CA ALA A 62 -4.57 -21.55 19.32
C ALA A 62 -3.30 -22.05 18.59
N TYR A 63 -2.34 -21.18 18.38
CA TYR A 63 -1.04 -21.53 17.78
C TYR A 63 0.00 -21.97 18.82
N TRP A 64 -0.21 -21.64 20.11
CA TRP A 64 0.75 -21.91 21.17
C TRP A 64 0.88 -23.40 21.45
N LYS A 65 2.13 -23.85 21.63
CA LYS A 65 2.44 -25.20 22.06
C LYS A 65 3.38 -25.17 23.26
N PRO A 66 3.24 -26.10 24.21
CA PRO A 66 4.09 -26.12 25.41
C PRO A 66 5.59 -26.18 25.13
N GLU A 67 5.99 -26.81 24.02
CA GLU A 67 7.38 -26.89 23.57
C GLU A 67 8.00 -25.54 23.21
N TYR A 68 7.18 -24.50 23.03
CA TYR A 68 7.67 -23.15 22.69
C TYR A 68 8.11 -22.36 23.93
N GLU A 69 7.73 -22.77 25.16
CA GLU A 69 8.11 -22.09 26.40
C GLU A 69 9.62 -21.94 26.56
N GLN A 70 10.41 -22.86 26.02
CA GLN A 70 11.87 -22.79 26.04
C GLN A 70 12.44 -21.61 25.23
N TYR A 71 11.68 -21.03 24.33
CA TYR A 71 12.10 -19.92 23.44
C TYR A 71 11.58 -18.56 23.88
N GLY A 72 10.61 -18.50 24.77
CA GLY A 72 10.04 -17.26 25.30
C GLY A 72 8.55 -17.35 25.56
N THR A 73 7.97 -16.23 25.93
CA THR A 73 6.53 -16.10 26.16
C THR A 73 5.74 -16.01 24.85
N PRO A 74 4.43 -16.30 24.84
CA PRO A 74 3.59 -16.12 23.67
C PRO A 74 3.70 -14.73 23.06
N GLN A 75 3.76 -13.70 23.90
CA GLN A 75 3.90 -12.31 23.49
C GLN A 75 5.22 -12.03 22.77
N GLU A 76 6.32 -12.59 23.27
CA GLU A 76 7.66 -12.39 22.70
C GLU A 76 7.82 -13.10 21.36
N LEU A 77 7.22 -14.28 21.20
CA LEU A 77 7.38 -15.09 20.00
C LEU A 77 6.47 -14.61 18.85
N PHE A 78 5.25 -14.22 19.14
CA PHE A 78 4.26 -13.94 18.11
C PHE A 78 4.15 -12.45 17.77
N ILE A 79 4.42 -11.54 18.72
CA ILE A 79 4.25 -10.10 18.50
C ILE A 79 5.58 -9.49 18.10
N LYS A 80 5.61 -8.90 16.93
CA LYS A 80 6.78 -8.25 16.34
C LYS A 80 6.79 -6.75 16.67
N SER A 81 7.97 -6.20 16.85
CA SER A 81 8.18 -4.75 16.85
C SER A 81 8.50 -4.26 15.45
N VAL A 82 7.92 -3.15 15.07
CA VAL A 82 8.09 -2.52 13.78
C VAL A 82 8.39 -1.05 13.98
N THR A 83 9.33 -0.53 13.22
CA THR A 83 9.60 0.90 13.13
C THR A 83 9.82 1.28 11.68
N PHE A 84 9.41 2.48 11.35
CA PHE A 84 9.74 3.13 10.09
C PHE A 84 10.69 4.29 10.37
N ILE A 85 11.75 4.39 9.59
CA ILE A 85 12.74 5.47 9.68
C ILE A 85 12.84 6.08 8.28
N GLU A 86 12.52 7.36 8.18
CA GLU A 86 12.70 8.11 6.95
C GLU A 86 14.21 8.20 6.61
N ALA A 87 14.55 7.99 5.34
CA ALA A 87 15.88 8.24 4.83
C ALA A 87 15.77 9.04 3.52
N LYS A 88 16.39 10.21 3.51
CA LYS A 88 16.45 11.08 2.33
C LYS A 88 17.76 10.92 1.60
N LEU A 89 17.78 11.24 0.32
CA LEU A 89 19.00 11.26 -0.47
C LEU A 89 20.07 12.17 0.17
N SER A 90 19.65 13.31 0.74
CA SER A 90 20.52 14.26 1.46
C SER A 90 21.27 13.63 2.65
N ASP A 91 20.73 12.57 3.23
CA ASP A 91 21.35 11.88 4.38
C ASP A 91 22.53 11.02 3.94
N ASN A 92 22.59 10.68 2.65
CA ASN A 92 23.70 9.94 2.07
C ASN A 92 24.80 10.88 1.55
N VAL A 93 25.47 11.55 2.49
CA VAL A 93 26.54 12.52 2.21
C VAL A 93 27.66 11.90 1.35
N LYS A 94 27.94 10.60 1.56
CA LYS A 94 28.98 9.90 0.80
C LYS A 94 28.61 9.76 -0.68
N LEU A 95 27.37 9.38 -0.99
CA LEU A 95 26.89 9.28 -2.37
C LEU A 95 26.89 10.65 -3.02
N MET A 96 26.35 11.66 -2.35
CA MET A 96 26.27 13.03 -2.87
C MET A 96 27.65 13.65 -3.16
N SER A 97 28.68 13.28 -2.40
CA SER A 97 30.03 13.76 -2.63
C SER A 97 30.79 12.98 -3.70
N SER A 98 30.49 11.68 -3.87
CA SER A 98 31.18 10.82 -4.84
C SER A 98 30.54 10.86 -6.23
N ASP A 99 29.22 11.06 -6.32
CA ASP A 99 28.49 11.13 -7.58
C ASP A 99 27.39 12.21 -7.54
N PRO A 100 27.75 13.49 -7.76
CA PRO A 100 26.78 14.59 -7.84
C PRO A 100 25.79 14.45 -8.99
N THR A 101 26.12 13.64 -10.03
CA THR A 101 25.25 13.43 -11.20
C THR A 101 24.04 12.61 -10.85
N TYR A 102 24.10 11.82 -9.77
CA TYR A 102 22.97 11.02 -9.28
C TYR A 102 21.75 11.90 -8.94
N LEU A 103 21.97 13.03 -8.24
CA LEU A 103 20.90 13.98 -7.97
C LEU A 103 20.31 14.55 -9.25
N ALA A 104 21.16 14.94 -10.22
CA ALA A 104 20.69 15.48 -11.49
C ALA A 104 19.83 14.47 -12.26
N ASN A 105 20.19 13.19 -12.22
CA ASN A 105 19.41 12.12 -12.84
C ASN A 105 18.01 11.97 -12.19
N LEU A 106 17.91 12.08 -10.86
CA LEU A 106 16.63 12.03 -10.17
C LEU A 106 15.75 13.25 -10.45
N VAL A 107 16.35 14.44 -10.46
CA VAL A 107 15.63 15.70 -10.77
C VAL A 107 15.10 15.72 -12.21
N ASN A 108 15.80 15.08 -13.14
CA ASN A 108 15.39 14.99 -14.55
C ASN A 108 14.35 13.91 -14.85
N GLN A 109 13.94 13.12 -13.87
CA GLN A 109 12.86 12.13 -14.02
C GLN A 109 11.49 12.81 -14.22
N SER A 110 10.50 12.01 -14.59
CA SER A 110 9.11 12.47 -14.60
C SER A 110 8.67 12.95 -13.22
N ASP A 111 7.64 13.78 -13.13
CA ASP A 111 7.13 14.29 -11.85
C ASP A 111 6.75 13.14 -10.90
N GLU A 112 6.23 12.05 -11.43
CA GLU A 112 5.88 10.86 -10.70
C GLU A 112 7.11 10.15 -10.09
N GLN A 113 8.08 9.85 -10.95
CA GLN A 113 9.32 9.19 -10.51
C GLN A 113 10.06 10.06 -9.51
N ARG A 114 10.10 11.39 -9.75
CA ARG A 114 10.72 12.33 -8.83
C ARG A 114 10.02 12.34 -7.47
N ALA A 115 8.68 12.38 -7.44
CA ALA A 115 7.92 12.35 -6.19
C ALA A 115 8.21 11.09 -5.38
N ARG A 116 8.36 9.94 -6.04
CA ARG A 116 8.68 8.67 -5.37
C ARG A 116 10.15 8.56 -4.98
N ASP A 117 11.04 8.79 -5.93
CA ASP A 117 12.46 8.44 -5.80
C ASP A 117 13.29 9.54 -5.12
N LEU A 118 12.89 10.81 -5.29
CA LEU A 118 13.57 11.96 -4.69
C LEU A 118 12.84 12.47 -3.45
N ASP A 119 11.52 12.65 -3.52
CA ASP A 119 10.74 13.24 -2.44
C ASP A 119 10.26 12.19 -1.43
N GLY A 120 10.35 10.90 -1.75
CA GLY A 120 9.97 9.79 -0.87
C GLY A 120 8.46 9.69 -0.63
N ASN A 121 7.65 10.06 -1.61
CA ASN A 121 6.19 10.03 -1.50
C ASN A 121 5.65 8.61 -1.70
N TRP A 122 5.05 8.04 -0.66
CA TRP A 122 4.52 6.68 -0.62
C TRP A 122 3.11 6.53 -1.22
N LYS A 123 2.38 7.64 -1.41
CA LYS A 123 1.00 7.64 -1.90
C LYS A 123 0.85 8.35 -3.24
N TYR A 124 1.96 8.78 -3.84
CA TYR A 124 1.90 9.46 -5.12
C TYR A 124 1.38 8.51 -6.20
N LYS A 125 0.24 8.87 -6.76
CA LYS A 125 -0.28 8.26 -7.99
C LYS A 125 -0.26 9.33 -9.07
N ALA A 126 0.47 9.08 -10.14
CA ALA A 126 0.41 9.97 -11.29
C ALA A 126 -1.05 10.07 -11.76
N ALA A 127 -1.51 11.29 -11.87
CA ALA A 127 -2.76 11.53 -12.60
C ALA A 127 -2.46 11.33 -14.09
N GLY A 128 -2.35 10.09 -14.56
CA GLY A 128 -2.06 9.92 -15.99
C GLY A 128 -1.66 8.55 -16.51
N ASP A 129 -1.39 7.56 -15.67
CA ASP A 129 -1.14 6.20 -16.16
C ASP A 129 -2.42 5.43 -16.50
N ASP A 130 -3.56 5.91 -16.06
CA ASP A 130 -4.82 5.39 -16.56
C ASP A 130 -5.00 5.83 -18.02
N ILE A 131 -4.94 4.89 -18.93
CA ILE A 131 -5.26 5.10 -20.36
C ILE A 131 -6.61 5.84 -20.49
N ILE A 132 -7.51 5.61 -19.54
CA ILE A 132 -8.80 6.29 -19.41
C ILE A 132 -8.90 6.84 -17.99
N LYS A 133 -8.82 8.16 -17.83
CA LYS A 133 -9.00 8.81 -16.51
C LYS A 133 -10.38 8.50 -15.93
N LEU A 134 -10.47 8.27 -14.61
CA LEU A 134 -11.75 8.03 -13.92
C LEU A 134 -12.79 9.12 -14.27
N THR A 135 -12.37 10.39 -14.37
CA THR A 135 -13.24 11.50 -14.80
C THR A 135 -13.80 11.33 -16.21
N HIS A 136 -13.06 10.69 -17.11
CA HIS A 136 -13.54 10.39 -18.47
C HIS A 136 -14.55 9.23 -18.42
N MET A 137 -14.32 8.22 -17.58
CA MET A 137 -15.29 7.13 -17.36
C MET A 137 -16.58 7.66 -16.76
N GLU A 138 -16.50 8.49 -15.72
CA GLU A 138 -17.69 9.13 -15.13
C GLU A 138 -18.46 9.99 -16.12
N ALA A 139 -17.74 10.71 -17.01
CA ALA A 139 -18.37 11.50 -18.08
C ALA A 139 -19.09 10.59 -19.09
N LEU A 140 -18.52 9.43 -19.43
CA LEU A 140 -19.15 8.44 -20.31
C LEU A 140 -20.45 7.91 -19.71
N TYR A 141 -20.46 7.58 -18.40
CA TYR A 141 -21.68 7.11 -17.73
C TYR A 141 -22.76 8.18 -17.57
N ARG A 142 -22.39 9.46 -17.55
CA ARG A 142 -23.33 10.59 -17.51
C ARG A 142 -23.84 10.99 -18.88
N ASN A 143 -23.17 10.57 -19.94
CA ASN A 143 -23.51 10.91 -21.31
C ASN A 143 -24.43 9.85 -21.93
N SER A 144 -25.65 9.77 -21.39
CA SER A 144 -26.69 8.89 -21.94
C SER A 144 -27.23 9.48 -23.26
N MET A 145 -26.54 9.28 -24.38
CA MET A 145 -27.15 9.43 -25.68
C MET A 145 -28.09 8.23 -25.91
N GLN A 146 -29.38 8.44 -25.79
CA GLN A 146 -30.36 7.49 -26.33
C GLN A 146 -30.33 7.62 -27.87
N ILE A 147 -29.60 6.71 -28.50
CA ILE A 147 -29.68 6.50 -29.92
C ILE A 147 -30.81 5.46 -30.11
N GLY A 148 -31.95 5.86 -30.67
CA GLY A 148 -33.15 5.02 -30.80
C GLY A 148 -32.91 3.76 -31.60
N ASP A 149 -33.81 2.79 -31.46
CA ASP A 149 -34.03 1.52 -32.21
C ASP A 149 -32.80 0.81 -32.80
N GLY A 150 -31.68 0.83 -32.10
CA GLY A 150 -30.46 0.18 -32.53
C GLY A 150 -30.37 -1.31 -32.21
N ILE A 151 -29.39 -1.96 -32.83
CA ILE A 151 -29.08 -3.36 -32.54
C ILE A 151 -28.47 -3.46 -31.13
N ARG A 152 -29.07 -4.27 -30.27
CA ARG A 152 -28.52 -4.55 -28.94
C ARG A 152 -27.35 -5.53 -29.04
N ARG A 153 -26.24 -5.18 -28.46
CA ARG A 153 -25.06 -6.02 -28.40
C ARG A 153 -24.57 -6.15 -26.95
N VAL A 154 -24.10 -7.33 -26.61
CA VAL A 154 -23.48 -7.58 -25.31
C VAL A 154 -22.00 -7.90 -25.54
N SER A 155 -21.13 -7.19 -24.88
CA SER A 155 -19.74 -7.59 -24.71
C SER A 155 -19.52 -8.07 -23.29
N CYS A 156 -18.76 -9.16 -23.15
CA CYS A 156 -18.48 -9.77 -21.86
C CYS A 156 -16.96 -9.94 -21.73
N ASP A 157 -16.44 -9.44 -20.63
CA ASP A 157 -15.08 -9.74 -20.18
C ASP A 157 -15.23 -10.79 -19.08
N ALA A 158 -14.85 -12.03 -19.40
CA ALA A 158 -15.01 -13.17 -18.50
C ALA A 158 -13.76 -13.38 -17.68
N ALA A 159 -13.83 -13.07 -16.39
CA ALA A 159 -12.82 -13.50 -15.44
C ALA A 159 -12.97 -15.00 -15.15
N PHE A 160 -11.90 -15.78 -15.35
CA PHE A 160 -11.94 -17.24 -15.21
C PHE A 160 -11.41 -17.72 -13.84
N GLU A 161 -10.35 -17.06 -13.31
CA GLU A 161 -9.77 -17.36 -11.98
C GLU A 161 -9.12 -16.09 -11.40
N GLY A 162 -9.19 -15.91 -10.07
CA GLY A 162 -8.54 -14.81 -9.35
C GLY A 162 -9.51 -13.81 -8.75
N GLY A 163 -9.01 -12.63 -8.39
CA GLY A 163 -9.79 -11.54 -7.80
C GLY A 163 -10.56 -10.67 -8.81
N ASP A 164 -10.50 -10.98 -10.09
CA ASP A 164 -11.13 -10.20 -11.14
C ASP A 164 -12.65 -10.47 -11.21
N SER A 165 -13.38 -9.43 -11.57
CA SER A 165 -14.83 -9.49 -11.70
C SER A 165 -15.25 -9.72 -13.14
N LEU A 166 -16.28 -10.59 -13.34
CA LEU A 166 -16.95 -10.69 -14.62
C LEU A 166 -17.66 -9.36 -14.92
N VAL A 167 -17.34 -8.74 -16.05
CA VAL A 167 -17.96 -7.49 -16.49
C VAL A 167 -18.75 -7.72 -17.78
N MET A 168 -20.02 -7.33 -17.76
CA MET A 168 -20.87 -7.35 -18.94
C MET A 168 -21.34 -5.96 -19.29
N TRP A 169 -21.21 -5.59 -20.58
CA TRP A 169 -21.65 -4.32 -21.12
C TRP A 169 -22.77 -4.55 -22.13
N LEU A 170 -23.88 -3.85 -21.95
CA LEU A 170 -24.99 -3.84 -22.90
C LEU A 170 -24.87 -2.55 -23.75
N TRP A 171 -24.85 -2.73 -25.05
CA TRP A 171 -24.81 -1.66 -26.02
C TRP A 171 -26.13 -1.59 -26.80
N GLU A 172 -26.65 -0.41 -26.95
CA GLU A 172 -27.78 -0.11 -27.79
C GLU A 172 -27.41 1.01 -28.77
N GLY A 173 -27.31 0.70 -30.08
CA GLY A 173 -26.90 1.63 -31.10
C GLY A 173 -26.87 1.02 -32.50
#